data_198331c1000fabce8a756633eb4a562b
#
_entry.id   198331c1000fabce8a756633eb4a562b
#
_cell.length_a   1.000
_cell.length_b   1.000
_cell.length_c   1.000
_cell.angle_alpha   90.00
_cell.angle_beta   90.00
_cell.angle_gamma   90.00
#
_symmetry.space_group_name_H-M   'P 1'
#
loop_
_entity.id
_entity.type
_entity.pdbx_description
1 polymer ?
#
loop_
_entity_poly.entity_id
_entity_poly.type
_entity_poly.pdbx_seq_one_letter_code
_entity_poly.pdbx_strand_id
1 'polypeptide(L)'
;MEKKSGRYGTFLGCSKYPDCDGILKLDRKGRPLAPQPPAIQTDIECPKCSEPLNLRNGARGPWLSCSKFPKCRGRGAWSKLSDDDRKRWYDALKAHEKEHPIPIIRDLDGNPLTDAKGKPIEHPDDVDSKDHDRSSNDAIQYDTVNSGAA
;
A
#
# COMPACT_ATOMS: atom_id res chain seq x y z
N MET A 1 -19.18 7.30 -14.21
CA MET A 1 -17.82 6.94 -14.65
C MET A 1 -17.89 5.84 -15.69
N GLU A 2 -17.05 5.88 -16.70
CA GLU A 2 -17.01 4.92 -17.81
C GLU A 2 -15.77 4.05 -17.71
N LYS A 3 -15.93 2.77 -18.06
CA LYS A 3 -14.80 1.83 -18.09
C LYS A 3 -13.97 2.07 -19.35
N LYS A 4 -12.71 2.44 -19.16
CA LYS A 4 -11.74 2.69 -20.24
C LYS A 4 -10.55 1.74 -20.11
N SER A 5 -9.93 1.42 -21.24
CA SER A 5 -8.71 0.61 -21.27
C SER A 5 -7.52 1.48 -21.68
N GLY A 6 -6.44 1.38 -20.93
CA GLY A 6 -5.22 2.12 -21.18
C GLY A 6 -3.99 1.22 -21.15
N ARG A 7 -2.82 1.80 -21.40
CA ARG A 7 -1.51 1.09 -21.43
C ARG A 7 -1.21 0.28 -20.14
N TYR A 8 -1.76 0.71 -19.02
CA TYR A 8 -1.49 0.11 -17.70
C TYR A 8 -2.66 -0.73 -17.17
N GLY A 9 -3.64 -1.02 -18.00
CA GLY A 9 -4.82 -1.80 -17.65
C GLY A 9 -6.12 -1.02 -17.75
N THR A 10 -7.17 -1.60 -17.21
CA THR A 10 -8.51 -1.02 -17.23
C THR A 10 -8.72 -0.07 -16.03
N PHE A 11 -9.42 1.03 -16.26
CA PHE A 11 -9.74 2.03 -15.25
C PHE A 11 -11.14 2.62 -15.49
N LEU A 12 -11.70 3.27 -14.50
CA LEU A 12 -12.90 4.08 -14.62
C LEU A 12 -12.49 5.54 -14.78
N GLY A 13 -12.91 6.16 -15.88
CA GLY A 13 -12.74 7.59 -16.12
C GLY A 13 -14.07 8.33 -15.94
N CYS A 14 -14.00 9.61 -15.54
CA CYS A 14 -15.19 10.44 -15.46
C CYS A 14 -15.84 10.58 -16.84
N SER A 15 -17.18 10.46 -16.90
CA SER A 15 -17.95 10.68 -18.14
C SER A 15 -17.93 12.13 -18.61
N LYS A 16 -17.57 13.07 -17.72
CA LYS A 16 -17.44 14.49 -18.03
C LYS A 16 -16.02 14.90 -18.46
N TYR A 17 -15.17 13.94 -18.83
CA TYR A 17 -13.85 14.29 -19.39
C TYR A 17 -14.01 15.08 -20.70
N PRO A 18 -13.29 16.17 -20.96
CA PRO A 18 -12.13 16.69 -20.23
C PRO A 18 -12.43 17.65 -19.04
N ASP A 19 -13.69 18.04 -18.81
CA ASP A 19 -14.04 18.97 -17.72
C ASP A 19 -13.74 18.39 -16.33
N CYS A 20 -13.71 17.07 -16.22
CA CYS A 20 -13.34 16.33 -15.00
C CYS A 20 -12.34 15.23 -15.34
N ASP A 21 -11.16 15.27 -14.74
CA ASP A 21 -10.08 14.29 -14.92
C ASP A 21 -10.11 13.13 -13.91
N GLY A 22 -11.23 12.96 -13.20
CA GLY A 22 -11.39 11.92 -12.19
C GLY A 22 -11.15 10.51 -12.75
N ILE A 23 -10.21 9.78 -12.16
CA ILE A 23 -9.83 8.42 -12.54
C ILE A 23 -9.87 7.52 -11.32
N LEU A 24 -10.48 6.34 -11.47
CA LEU A 24 -10.47 5.29 -10.47
C LEU A 24 -9.82 4.02 -11.05
N LYS A 25 -8.83 3.50 -10.38
CA LYS A 25 -8.17 2.25 -10.79
C LYS A 25 -9.09 1.06 -10.52
N LEU A 26 -8.94 0.03 -11.32
CA LEU A 26 -9.63 -1.25 -11.13
C LEU A 26 -8.63 -2.34 -10.78
N ASP A 27 -9.05 -3.28 -9.95
CA ASP A 27 -8.30 -4.51 -9.70
C ASP A 27 -8.42 -5.48 -10.91
N ARG A 28 -7.75 -6.63 -10.82
CA ARG A 28 -7.81 -7.67 -11.87
C ARG A 28 -9.21 -8.25 -12.08
N LYS A 29 -10.08 -8.14 -11.08
CA LYS A 29 -11.48 -8.60 -11.12
C LYS A 29 -12.43 -7.48 -11.60
N GLY A 30 -11.91 -6.31 -11.93
CA GLY A 30 -12.69 -5.17 -12.42
C GLY A 30 -13.40 -4.36 -11.31
N ARG A 31 -13.01 -4.52 -10.05
CA ARG A 31 -13.57 -3.77 -8.92
C ARG A 31 -12.81 -2.48 -8.70
N PRO A 32 -13.48 -1.38 -8.31
CA PRO A 32 -12.81 -0.13 -8.03
C PRO A 32 -11.86 -0.26 -6.83
N LEU A 33 -10.68 0.31 -6.95
CA LEU A 33 -9.69 0.42 -5.88
C LEU A 33 -9.73 1.81 -5.28
N ALA A 34 -9.69 1.89 -3.96
CA ALA A 34 -9.55 3.16 -3.27
C ALA A 34 -8.24 3.87 -3.68
N PRO A 35 -8.23 5.20 -3.81
CA PRO A 35 -7.03 5.95 -4.07
C PRO A 35 -6.04 5.75 -2.92
N GLN A 36 -4.79 5.46 -3.27
CA GLN A 36 -3.73 5.28 -2.28
C GLN A 36 -3.24 6.64 -1.78
N PRO A 37 -2.87 6.75 -0.49
CA PRO A 37 -2.25 7.95 0.03
C PRO A 37 -0.90 8.20 -0.67
N PRO A 38 -0.40 9.44 -0.67
CA PRO A 38 0.92 9.74 -1.21
C PRO A 38 1.99 8.91 -0.52
N ALA A 39 3.09 8.62 -1.20
CA ALA A 39 4.19 7.88 -0.60
C ALA A 39 5.02 8.80 0.29
N ILE A 40 5.52 8.28 1.40
CA ILE A 40 6.49 8.98 2.23
C ILE A 40 7.87 8.85 1.60
N GLN A 41 8.51 9.97 1.28
CA GLN A 41 9.89 9.96 0.82
C GLN A 41 10.82 9.79 2.03
N THR A 42 11.74 8.83 1.94
CA THR A 42 12.70 8.54 3.00
C THR A 42 14.08 9.10 2.66
N ASP A 43 14.98 9.13 3.64
CA ASP A 43 16.40 9.43 3.48
C ASP A 43 17.24 8.22 3.05
N ILE A 44 16.59 7.07 2.83
CA ILE A 44 17.25 5.81 2.46
C ILE A 44 17.49 5.78 0.96
N GLU A 45 18.72 5.56 0.56
CA GLU A 45 19.11 5.51 -0.85
C GLU A 45 18.72 4.19 -1.55
N CYS A 46 18.33 4.32 -2.79
CA CYS A 46 18.06 3.19 -3.66
C CYS A 46 19.38 2.47 -4.04
N PRO A 47 19.50 1.14 -3.84
CA PRO A 47 20.71 0.41 -4.16
C PRO A 47 21.03 0.33 -5.64
N LYS A 48 20.15 0.80 -6.52
CA LYS A 48 20.33 0.78 -7.99
C LYS A 48 20.68 2.12 -8.60
N CYS A 49 20.21 3.22 -8.02
CA CYS A 49 20.36 4.55 -8.64
C CYS A 49 20.63 5.66 -7.62
N SER A 50 20.85 5.31 -6.35
CA SER A 50 21.12 6.23 -5.23
C SER A 50 20.07 7.31 -4.99
N GLU A 51 18.92 7.23 -5.64
CA GLU A 51 17.80 8.13 -5.37
C GLU A 51 17.04 7.69 -4.12
N PRO A 52 16.36 8.60 -3.42
CA PRO A 52 15.63 8.25 -2.21
C PRO A 52 14.56 7.21 -2.47
N LEU A 53 14.35 6.36 -1.48
CA LEU A 53 13.27 5.39 -1.50
C LEU A 53 11.97 5.99 -0.96
N ASN A 54 10.87 5.57 -1.51
CA ASN A 54 9.53 5.85 -1.02
C ASN A 54 9.04 4.72 -0.13
N LEU A 55 8.56 5.07 1.05
CA LEU A 55 7.93 4.16 2.00
C LEU A 55 6.43 4.12 1.77
N ARG A 56 5.88 2.93 1.73
CA ARG A 56 4.44 2.66 1.67
C ARG A 56 4.09 1.52 2.60
N ASN A 57 2.85 1.49 3.06
CA ASN A 57 2.29 0.33 3.73
C ASN A 57 1.58 -0.56 2.72
N GLY A 58 1.74 -1.87 2.84
CA GLY A 58 1.05 -2.86 2.04
C GLY A 58 0.51 -3.98 2.92
N ALA A 59 -0.21 -4.94 2.34
CA ALA A 59 -0.82 -6.05 3.06
C ALA A 59 0.17 -6.90 3.88
N ARG A 60 1.43 -6.92 3.45
CA ARG A 60 2.53 -7.64 4.14
C ARG A 60 3.36 -6.75 5.05
N GLY A 61 2.94 -5.52 5.29
CA GLY A 61 3.64 -4.52 6.08
C GLY A 61 4.40 -3.48 5.25
N PRO A 62 5.23 -2.64 5.90
CA PRO A 62 5.95 -1.58 5.24
C PRO A 62 6.94 -2.09 4.18
N TRP A 63 7.02 -1.38 3.07
CA TRP A 63 7.95 -1.70 1.99
C TRP A 63 8.51 -0.44 1.34
N LEU A 64 9.69 -0.55 0.76
CA LEU A 64 10.44 0.53 0.16
C LEU A 64 10.59 0.34 -1.33
N SER A 65 10.29 1.38 -2.11
CA SER A 65 10.45 1.40 -3.57
C SER A 65 11.16 2.66 -4.01
N CYS A 66 11.92 2.56 -5.10
CA CYS A 66 12.60 3.73 -5.64
C CYS A 66 11.60 4.83 -6.04
N SER A 67 11.92 6.09 -5.73
CA SER A 67 11.13 7.26 -6.12
C SER A 67 11.04 7.42 -7.65
N LYS A 68 12.04 6.96 -8.39
CA LYS A 68 12.06 6.97 -9.87
C LYS A 68 11.30 5.80 -10.51
N PHE A 69 10.49 5.06 -9.77
CA PHE A 69 9.63 4.05 -10.39
C PHE A 69 8.66 4.70 -11.39
N PRO A 70 8.44 4.17 -12.59
CA PRO A 70 8.84 2.87 -13.13
C PRO A 70 10.21 2.83 -13.84
N LYS A 71 10.92 3.95 -13.95
CA LYS A 71 12.24 4.00 -14.62
C LYS A 71 13.27 3.18 -13.87
N CYS A 72 13.29 3.29 -12.54
CA CYS A 72 14.10 2.44 -11.68
C CYS A 72 13.19 1.52 -10.85
N ARG A 73 13.48 0.22 -10.88
CA ARG A 73 12.75 -0.80 -10.11
C ARG A 73 13.54 -1.24 -8.87
N GLY A 74 14.36 -0.34 -8.31
CA GLY A 74 15.07 -0.59 -7.05
C GLY A 74 14.08 -0.72 -5.89
N ARG A 75 14.41 -1.60 -4.95
CA ARG A 75 13.65 -1.81 -3.71
C ARG A 75 14.60 -1.83 -2.54
N GLY A 76 14.20 -1.26 -1.43
CA GLY A 76 14.88 -1.41 -0.16
C GLY A 76 14.33 -2.62 0.61
N ALA A 77 15.21 -3.33 1.32
CA ALA A 77 14.80 -4.40 2.21
C ALA A 77 14.48 -3.81 3.60
N TRP A 78 13.21 -3.79 3.98
CA TRP A 78 12.76 -3.31 5.29
C TRP A 78 13.46 -4.04 6.45
N SER A 79 13.72 -5.34 6.29
CA SER A 79 14.40 -6.17 7.30
C SER A 79 15.89 -5.83 7.48
N LYS A 80 16.51 -5.14 6.54
CA LYS A 80 17.93 -4.73 6.63
C LYS A 80 18.14 -3.38 7.32
N LEU A 81 17.06 -2.67 7.60
CA LEU A 81 17.12 -1.41 8.34
C LEU A 81 17.46 -1.68 9.82
N SER A 82 18.12 -0.72 10.45
CA SER A 82 18.32 -0.75 11.88
C SER A 82 16.99 -0.74 12.63
N ASP A 83 16.98 -1.20 13.87
CA ASP A 83 15.77 -1.21 14.68
C ASP A 83 15.25 0.21 14.94
N ASP A 84 16.17 1.16 15.11
CA ASP A 84 15.84 2.57 15.32
C ASP A 84 15.20 3.18 14.06
N ASP A 85 15.76 2.91 12.87
CA ASP A 85 15.20 3.37 11.62
C ASP A 85 13.83 2.74 11.33
N ARG A 86 13.68 1.46 11.60
CA ARG A 86 12.39 0.78 11.44
C ARG A 86 11.32 1.39 12.33
N LYS A 87 11.64 1.69 13.59
CA LYS A 87 10.74 2.33 14.54
C LYS A 87 10.38 3.74 14.07
N ARG A 88 11.39 4.55 13.73
CA ARG A 88 11.21 5.91 13.24
C ARG A 88 10.27 5.96 12.03
N TRP A 89 10.54 5.14 11.02
CA TRP A 89 9.74 5.11 9.80
C TRP A 89 8.37 4.47 10.00
N TYR A 90 8.22 3.54 10.92
CA TYR A 90 6.94 2.97 11.28
C TYR A 90 6.03 4.00 11.96
N ASP A 91 6.58 4.79 12.88
CA ASP A 91 5.85 5.87 13.54
C ASP A 91 5.46 6.97 12.53
N ALA A 92 6.38 7.34 11.63
CA ALA A 92 6.09 8.27 10.55
C ALA A 92 4.97 7.74 9.61
N LEU A 93 4.98 6.45 9.30
CA LEU A 93 3.95 5.81 8.48
C LEU A 93 2.57 5.86 9.16
N LYS A 94 2.51 5.56 10.45
CA LYS A 94 1.26 5.67 11.22
C LYS A 94 0.73 7.09 11.31
N ALA A 95 1.60 8.07 11.51
CA ALA A 95 1.21 9.49 11.49
C ALA A 95 0.64 9.88 10.12
N HIS A 96 1.33 9.48 9.05
CA HIS A 96 0.92 9.75 7.68
C HIS A 96 -0.43 9.09 7.32
N GLU A 97 -0.67 7.85 7.75
CA GLU A 97 -1.95 7.16 7.54
C GLU A 97 -3.11 7.89 8.26
N LYS A 98 -2.83 8.47 9.43
CA LYS A 98 -3.81 9.26 10.18
C LYS A 98 -4.12 10.60 9.49
N GLU A 99 -3.13 11.24 8.87
CA GLU A 99 -3.29 12.49 8.11
C GLU A 99 -3.97 12.26 6.74
N HIS A 100 -3.75 11.09 6.15
CA HIS A 100 -4.26 10.73 4.83
C HIS A 100 -5.14 9.47 4.89
N PRO A 101 -6.32 9.54 5.52
CA PRO A 101 -7.21 8.40 5.58
C PRO A 101 -7.66 7.98 4.19
N ILE A 102 -7.73 6.68 3.93
CA ILE A 102 -8.20 6.15 2.66
C ILE A 102 -9.70 6.41 2.56
N PRO A 103 -10.17 7.14 1.53
CA PRO A 103 -11.59 7.44 1.39
C PRO A 103 -12.39 6.20 1.05
N ILE A 104 -13.56 6.05 1.67
CA ILE A 104 -14.51 5.00 1.33
C ILE A 104 -15.13 5.35 -0.03
N ILE A 105 -15.03 4.42 -0.99
CA ILE A 105 -15.65 4.57 -2.30
C ILE A 105 -17.16 4.35 -2.15
N ARG A 106 -17.95 5.30 -2.63
CA ARG A 106 -19.42 5.24 -2.60
C ARG A 106 -20.01 5.19 -4.01
N ASP A 107 -21.18 4.58 -4.15
CA ASP A 107 -21.98 4.67 -5.37
C ASP A 107 -22.69 6.03 -5.49
N LEU A 108 -23.49 6.21 -6.53
CA LEU A 108 -24.25 7.45 -6.78
C LEU A 108 -25.33 7.71 -5.73
N ASP A 109 -25.80 6.66 -5.07
CA ASP A 109 -26.83 6.72 -4.01
C ASP A 109 -26.22 6.95 -2.63
N GLY A 110 -24.88 7.05 -2.56
CA GLY A 110 -24.13 7.31 -1.33
C GLY A 110 -23.81 6.07 -0.50
N ASN A 111 -24.14 4.87 -0.98
CA ASN A 111 -23.82 3.63 -0.28
C ASN A 111 -22.35 3.25 -0.47
N PRO A 112 -21.64 2.77 0.55
CA PRO A 112 -20.26 2.31 0.41
C PRO A 112 -20.20 1.08 -0.51
N LEU A 113 -19.30 1.10 -1.47
CA LEU A 113 -19.01 -0.09 -2.27
C LEU A 113 -18.39 -1.16 -1.38
N THR A 114 -18.96 -2.33 -1.40
CA THR A 114 -18.55 -3.45 -0.55
C THR A 114 -17.85 -4.53 -1.37
N ASP A 115 -16.99 -5.28 -0.71
CA ASP A 115 -16.44 -6.52 -1.26
C ASP A 115 -17.51 -7.62 -1.32
N ALA A 116 -17.13 -8.79 -1.80
CA ALA A 116 -18.02 -9.94 -1.87
C ALA A 116 -18.56 -10.44 -0.49
N LYS A 117 -18.00 -9.94 0.61
CA LYS A 117 -18.42 -10.23 2.00
C LYS A 117 -19.25 -9.13 2.64
N GLY A 118 -19.57 -8.06 1.90
CA GLY A 118 -20.32 -6.92 2.42
C GLY A 118 -19.47 -5.95 3.26
N LYS A 119 -18.13 -6.07 3.26
CA LYS A 119 -17.24 -5.13 3.93
C LYS A 119 -16.93 -3.95 3.00
N PRO A 120 -16.93 -2.69 3.46
CA PRO A 120 -16.53 -1.55 2.64
C PRO A 120 -15.11 -1.73 2.10
N ILE A 121 -14.89 -1.34 0.84
CA ILE A 121 -13.57 -1.39 0.21
C ILE A 121 -12.78 -0.18 0.71
N GLU A 122 -11.99 -0.36 1.74
CA GLU A 122 -11.19 0.69 2.38
C GLU A 122 -9.74 0.70 1.89
N HIS A 123 -9.20 -0.47 1.51
CA HIS A 123 -7.81 -0.61 1.08
C HIS A 123 -7.70 -1.50 -0.15
N PRO A 124 -6.81 -1.19 -1.11
CA PRO A 124 -6.60 -2.03 -2.29
C PRO A 124 -6.19 -3.48 -1.95
N ASP A 125 -5.60 -3.70 -0.79
CA ASP A 125 -5.14 -5.02 -0.35
C ASP A 125 -6.21 -5.82 0.42
N ASP A 126 -7.29 -5.19 0.90
CA ASP A 126 -8.42 -5.89 1.55
C ASP A 126 -9.21 -6.77 0.59
N VAL A 127 -8.94 -6.63 -0.69
CA VAL A 127 -9.63 -7.33 -1.76
C VAL A 127 -9.04 -8.71 -2.04
N ASP A 128 -7.78 -8.96 -1.69
CA ASP A 128 -7.06 -10.19 -2.04
C ASP A 128 -6.74 -11.12 -0.85
N SER A 129 -7.18 -10.79 0.37
CA SER A 129 -6.84 -11.57 1.59
C SER A 129 -7.56 -12.92 1.72
N LYS A 130 -8.15 -13.47 0.65
CA LYS A 130 -8.92 -14.71 0.74
C LYS A 130 -8.30 -15.97 0.18
N ASP A 131 -7.14 -15.93 -0.45
CA ASP A 131 -6.55 -17.12 -1.07
C ASP A 131 -5.20 -17.57 -0.50
N HIS A 132 -4.78 -17.05 0.67
CA HIS A 132 -3.55 -17.50 1.32
C HIS A 132 -3.76 -17.89 2.78
N ASP A 133 -4.77 -18.73 3.05
CA ASP A 133 -4.75 -19.60 4.21
C ASP A 133 -3.99 -20.87 3.82
N ARG A 134 -2.67 -20.77 3.79
CA ARG A 134 -1.78 -21.92 3.88
C ARG A 134 -0.49 -21.53 4.53
N SER A 135 -0.45 -21.82 5.84
CA SER A 135 0.73 -22.31 6.55
C SER A 135 2.01 -21.50 6.45
N SER A 136 2.25 -20.68 7.45
CA SER A 136 3.54 -20.69 8.11
C SER A 136 3.38 -20.12 9.52
N ASN A 137 3.02 -20.99 10.44
CA ASN A 137 3.38 -20.84 11.84
C ASN A 137 4.91 -20.88 11.89
N ASP A 138 5.55 -19.75 11.84
CA ASP A 138 6.85 -19.54 12.44
C ASP A 138 6.68 -18.44 13.48
N ALA A 139 6.21 -18.91 14.65
CA ALA A 139 6.36 -18.18 15.87
C ALA A 139 7.85 -17.98 16.10
N ILE A 140 8.33 -16.77 15.86
CA ILE A 140 9.63 -16.35 16.36
C ILE A 140 9.44 -16.20 17.87
N GLN A 141 9.80 -17.26 18.60
CA GLN A 141 10.05 -17.20 20.02
C GLN A 141 11.27 -16.30 20.22
N TYR A 142 11.04 -15.17 20.84
CA TYR A 142 12.15 -14.42 21.46
C TYR A 142 12.57 -15.17 22.71
N ASP A 143 13.61 -15.98 22.58
CA ASP A 143 14.31 -16.49 23.76
C ASP A 143 14.92 -15.29 24.49
N THR A 144 14.34 -14.99 25.64
CA THR A 144 14.93 -14.12 26.63
C THR A 144 16.16 -14.84 27.18
N VAL A 145 17.33 -14.54 26.65
CA VAL A 145 18.58 -14.94 27.25
C VAL A 145 18.75 -14.13 28.50
N ASN A 146 18.42 -14.76 29.61
CA ASN A 146 18.71 -14.29 30.94
C ASN A 146 20.22 -14.50 31.19
N SER A 147 21.03 -13.49 30.94
CA SER A 147 22.42 -13.50 31.41
C SER A 147 22.45 -13.18 32.89
N GLY A 148 22.40 -14.22 33.70
CA GLY A 148 22.79 -14.16 35.11
C GLY A 148 24.26 -13.86 35.19
N ALA A 149 24.60 -12.65 35.63
CA ALA A 149 25.94 -12.33 36.08
C ALA A 149 26.09 -12.86 37.51
N ALA A 150 27.03 -13.77 37.69
CA ALA A 150 27.58 -14.10 38.98
C ALA A 150 28.76 -13.16 39.29
#